data_7f2fb6345c08b09b4bd72f02048c33eb
#
_entry.id   7f2fb6345c08b09b4bd72f02048c33eb
#
_cell.length_a   1.000
_cell.length_b   1.000
_cell.length_c   1.000
_cell.angle_alpha   90.00
_cell.angle_beta   90.00
_cell.angle_gamma   90.00
#
_symmetry.space_group_name_H-M   'P 1'
#
loop_
_entity.id
_entity.type
_entity.pdbx_description
1 polymer ?
#
loop_
_entity_poly.entity_id
_entity_poly.type
_entity_poly.pdbx_seq_one_letter_code
_entity_poly.pdbx_strand_id
1 'polypeptide(L)'
;MRIVIAGGHGQIALRLERLLTARGYEVAGIIRRPEQADDLRAAGAEPVLCDLESASVEEVAAHLQGADGAVFAAGAGPGSGAARKDTVDRGAAVLFADAAIRTGVRRHLVVSSMGANPKHEGNEVFDAYLRAKGQADAYVYGLDALDWTILRPGMLTDDAGTGLVRLEASTGRGPIPRADVAAVLAELLDTPATAGLTLEVISGSTPVGVAVKSVAGN
;
A
#
# COMPACT_ATOMS: atom_id res chain seq x y z
N MET A 1 2.91 17.43 -5.68
CA MET A 1 2.22 16.18 -6.08
C MET A 1 1.10 15.91 -5.10
N ARG A 2 -0.03 15.42 -5.61
CA ARG A 2 -1.17 14.97 -4.79
C ARG A 2 -1.19 13.44 -4.74
N ILE A 3 -1.19 12.86 -3.54
CA ILE A 3 -1.21 11.40 -3.32
C ILE A 3 -2.47 11.00 -2.56
N VAL A 4 -3.16 9.98 -3.04
CA VAL A 4 -4.33 9.41 -2.36
C VAL A 4 -3.99 8.04 -1.80
N ILE A 5 -4.27 7.84 -0.51
CA ILE A 5 -3.93 6.61 0.22
C ILE A 5 -5.21 5.91 0.68
N ALA A 6 -5.48 4.73 0.16
CA ALA A 6 -6.55 3.86 0.65
C ALA A 6 -6.14 3.21 1.98
N GLY A 7 -7.02 3.29 2.99
CA GLY A 7 -6.71 2.82 4.34
C GLY A 7 -5.86 3.81 5.15
N GLY A 8 -6.12 5.12 5.00
CA GLY A 8 -5.35 6.22 5.60
C GLY A 8 -5.11 6.12 7.10
N HIS A 9 -6.04 5.54 7.87
CA HIS A 9 -5.83 5.33 9.31
C HIS A 9 -4.96 4.10 9.66
N GLY A 10 -4.45 3.39 8.65
CA GLY A 10 -3.54 2.26 8.87
C GLY A 10 -2.20 2.74 9.45
N GLN A 11 -1.56 1.91 10.28
CA GLN A 11 -0.29 2.31 10.95
C GLN A 11 0.84 2.63 9.96
N ILE A 12 0.90 1.95 8.80
CA ILE A 12 1.85 2.28 7.73
C ILE A 12 1.41 3.58 7.04
N ALA A 13 0.10 3.72 6.75
CA ALA A 13 -0.45 4.89 6.07
C ALA A 13 -0.20 6.19 6.84
N LEU A 14 -0.52 6.24 8.14
CA LEU A 14 -0.28 7.42 8.97
C LEU A 14 1.20 7.85 9.02
N ARG A 15 2.13 6.88 8.95
CA ARG A 15 3.57 7.18 8.87
C ARG A 15 3.95 7.71 7.48
N LEU A 16 3.39 7.11 6.44
CA LEU A 16 3.60 7.55 5.06
C LEU A 16 3.04 8.96 4.84
N GLU A 17 1.84 9.25 5.34
CA GLU A 17 1.22 10.58 5.28
C GLU A 17 2.13 11.65 5.88
N ARG A 18 2.66 11.42 7.09
CA ARG A 18 3.62 12.35 7.72
C ARG A 18 4.88 12.56 6.89
N LEU A 19 5.43 11.50 6.30
CA LEU A 19 6.63 11.60 5.46
C LEU A 19 6.36 12.41 4.18
N LEU A 20 5.23 12.14 3.52
CA LEU A 20 4.87 12.82 2.27
C LEU A 20 4.52 14.29 2.51
N THR A 21 3.75 14.60 3.56
CA THR A 21 3.42 16.00 3.91
C THR A 21 4.68 16.79 4.30
N ALA A 22 5.61 16.17 5.03
CA ALA A 22 6.91 16.79 5.34
C ALA A 22 7.76 17.06 4.08
N ARG A 23 7.53 16.31 2.97
CA ARG A 23 8.13 16.56 1.65
C ARG A 23 7.35 17.58 0.82
N GLY A 24 6.28 18.18 1.35
CA GLY A 24 5.45 19.16 0.65
C GLY A 24 4.42 18.57 -0.31
N TYR A 25 4.05 17.29 -0.16
CA TYR A 25 2.97 16.69 -0.94
C TYR A 25 1.61 17.00 -0.33
N GLU A 26 0.61 17.14 -1.18
CA GLU A 26 -0.79 17.11 -0.79
C GLU A 26 -1.21 15.65 -0.63
N VAL A 27 -1.64 15.26 0.56
CA VAL A 27 -2.00 13.87 0.86
C VAL A 27 -3.44 13.78 1.32
N ALA A 28 -4.20 12.88 0.70
CA ALA A 28 -5.55 12.53 1.12
C ALA A 28 -5.60 11.06 1.54
N GLY A 29 -6.13 10.78 2.72
CA GLY A 29 -6.30 9.43 3.24
C GLY A 29 -7.76 8.99 3.26
N ILE A 30 -8.09 7.91 2.55
CA ILE A 30 -9.43 7.33 2.55
C ILE A 30 -9.62 6.53 3.84
N ILE A 31 -10.65 6.90 4.60
CA ILE A 31 -11.05 6.27 5.85
C ILE A 31 -12.53 5.89 5.81
N ARG A 32 -12.92 4.86 6.57
CA ARG A 32 -14.32 4.41 6.63
C ARG A 32 -15.11 4.95 7.83
N ARG A 33 -14.43 5.53 8.82
CA ARG A 33 -15.06 6.02 10.05
C ARG A 33 -14.63 7.45 10.35
N PRO A 34 -15.58 8.36 10.63
CA PRO A 34 -15.27 9.78 10.85
C PRO A 34 -14.35 10.02 12.07
N GLU A 35 -14.39 9.15 13.10
CA GLU A 35 -13.52 9.25 14.28
C GLU A 35 -12.01 9.10 13.95
N GLN A 36 -11.68 8.59 12.78
CA GLN A 36 -10.31 8.43 12.32
C GLN A 36 -9.72 9.74 11.76
N ALA A 37 -10.57 10.73 11.49
CA ALA A 37 -10.19 11.93 10.75
C ALA A 37 -9.12 12.78 11.47
N ASP A 38 -9.19 12.88 12.79
CA ASP A 38 -8.25 13.73 13.55
C ASP A 38 -6.82 13.19 13.51
N ASP A 39 -6.64 11.87 13.48
CA ASP A 39 -5.32 11.26 13.34
C ASP A 39 -4.67 11.57 11.98
N LEU A 40 -5.47 11.61 10.89
CA LEU A 40 -4.99 11.99 9.57
C LEU A 40 -4.62 13.48 9.52
N ARG A 41 -5.46 14.36 10.10
CA ARG A 41 -5.15 15.80 10.21
C ARG A 41 -3.86 16.03 10.99
N ALA A 42 -3.65 15.28 12.09
CA ALA A 42 -2.41 15.33 12.86
C ALA A 42 -1.19 14.79 12.07
N ALA A 43 -1.42 13.94 11.07
CA ALA A 43 -0.39 13.51 10.11
C ALA A 43 -0.19 14.51 8.94
N GLY A 44 -0.99 15.57 8.86
CA GLY A 44 -0.98 16.56 7.79
C GLY A 44 -1.77 16.16 6.55
N ALA A 45 -2.53 15.07 6.60
CA ALA A 45 -3.32 14.57 5.49
C ALA A 45 -4.79 14.99 5.57
N GLU A 46 -5.44 15.14 4.42
CA GLU A 46 -6.88 15.35 4.29
C GLU A 46 -7.62 14.03 4.53
N PRO A 47 -8.54 13.95 5.51
CA PRO A 47 -9.36 12.75 5.69
C PRO A 47 -10.51 12.74 4.66
N VAL A 48 -10.63 11.65 3.92
CA VAL A 48 -11.70 11.38 2.96
C VAL A 48 -12.56 10.23 3.47
N LEU A 49 -13.81 10.50 3.79
CA LEU A 49 -14.73 9.47 4.28
C LEU A 49 -15.32 8.68 3.11
N CYS A 50 -14.89 7.43 2.95
CA CYS A 50 -15.39 6.51 1.95
C CYS A 50 -15.17 5.06 2.41
N ASP A 51 -16.23 4.26 2.46
CA ASP A 51 -16.13 2.84 2.79
C ASP A 51 -15.90 2.01 1.52
N LEU A 52 -14.66 1.60 1.31
CA LEU A 52 -14.24 0.81 0.15
C LEU A 52 -14.87 -0.59 0.07
N GLU A 53 -15.55 -1.06 1.13
CA GLU A 53 -16.29 -2.33 1.09
C GLU A 53 -17.67 -2.19 0.42
N SER A 54 -18.20 -0.96 0.30
CA SER A 54 -19.53 -0.68 -0.26
C SER A 54 -19.55 0.35 -1.37
N ALA A 55 -18.47 1.10 -1.55
CA ALA A 55 -18.38 2.15 -2.57
C ALA A 55 -18.34 1.58 -4.00
N SER A 56 -18.83 2.36 -4.94
CA SER A 56 -18.66 2.11 -6.37
C SER A 56 -17.31 2.62 -6.89
N VAL A 57 -16.92 2.19 -8.09
CA VAL A 57 -15.72 2.70 -8.78
C VAL A 57 -15.82 4.20 -8.99
N GLU A 58 -17.01 4.70 -9.33
CA GLU A 58 -17.28 6.12 -9.57
C GLU A 58 -17.07 6.97 -8.31
N GLU A 59 -17.53 6.50 -7.16
CA GLU A 59 -17.36 7.20 -5.88
C GLU A 59 -15.88 7.26 -5.50
N VAL A 60 -15.15 6.16 -5.62
CA VAL A 60 -13.71 6.14 -5.32
C VAL A 60 -12.92 6.97 -6.34
N ALA A 61 -13.28 6.92 -7.62
CA ALA A 61 -12.67 7.72 -8.67
C ALA A 61 -12.81 9.22 -8.42
N ALA A 62 -13.96 9.68 -7.89
CA ALA A 62 -14.14 11.09 -7.53
C ALA A 62 -13.07 11.58 -6.53
N HIS A 63 -12.64 10.73 -5.60
CA HIS A 63 -11.58 11.06 -4.63
C HIS A 63 -10.17 11.02 -5.24
N LEU A 64 -9.97 10.29 -6.34
CA LEU A 64 -8.70 10.19 -7.06
C LEU A 64 -8.51 11.29 -8.12
N GLN A 65 -9.51 12.12 -8.39
CA GLN A 65 -9.41 13.19 -9.39
C GLN A 65 -8.23 14.13 -9.10
N GLY A 66 -7.36 14.32 -10.12
CA GLY A 66 -6.19 15.18 -10.03
C GLY A 66 -5.06 14.63 -9.12
N ALA A 67 -5.12 13.38 -8.72
CA ALA A 67 -4.01 12.76 -8.01
C ALA A 67 -2.88 12.38 -8.99
N ASP A 68 -1.64 12.54 -8.54
CA ASP A 68 -0.43 12.12 -9.26
C ASP A 68 -0.05 10.67 -8.94
N GLY A 69 -0.51 10.16 -7.79
CA GLY A 69 -0.27 8.78 -7.37
C GLY A 69 -1.30 8.25 -6.39
N ALA A 70 -1.46 6.94 -6.39
CA ALA A 70 -2.39 6.19 -5.56
C ALA A 70 -1.65 5.09 -4.78
N VAL A 71 -1.92 4.97 -3.47
CA VAL A 71 -1.32 3.95 -2.61
C VAL A 71 -2.40 3.12 -1.95
N PHE A 72 -2.46 1.83 -2.24
CA PHE A 72 -3.32 0.91 -1.52
C PHE A 72 -2.60 0.35 -0.30
N ALA A 73 -2.94 0.87 0.89
CA ALA A 73 -2.42 0.43 2.19
C ALA A 73 -3.52 -0.11 3.13
N ALA A 74 -4.72 -0.35 2.59
CA ALA A 74 -5.82 -0.92 3.36
C ALA A 74 -5.63 -2.42 3.60
N GLY A 75 -6.19 -2.88 4.69
CA GLY A 75 -6.29 -4.28 5.05
C GLY A 75 -7.39 -4.48 6.10
N ALA A 76 -7.94 -5.68 6.15
CA ALA A 76 -9.03 -6.00 7.07
C ALA A 76 -8.65 -5.91 8.57
N GLY A 77 -7.35 -5.82 8.86
CA GLY A 77 -6.81 -5.72 10.21
C GLY A 77 -6.79 -7.04 10.99
N PRO A 78 -6.10 -7.06 12.13
CA PRO A 78 -6.09 -8.22 13.02
C PRO A 78 -7.50 -8.49 13.60
N GLY A 79 -7.80 -9.74 13.90
CA GLY A 79 -9.10 -10.14 14.48
C GLY A 79 -10.28 -10.18 13.49
N SER A 80 -10.09 -9.79 12.22
CA SER A 80 -11.11 -9.94 11.19
C SER A 80 -11.16 -11.38 10.68
N GLY A 81 -12.38 -11.87 10.34
CA GLY A 81 -12.56 -13.19 9.73
C GLY A 81 -12.15 -13.28 8.26
N ALA A 82 -12.14 -14.51 7.72
CA ALA A 82 -11.75 -14.80 6.33
C ALA A 82 -12.59 -14.02 5.30
N ALA A 83 -13.90 -13.88 5.52
CA ALA A 83 -14.77 -13.11 4.62
C ALA A 83 -14.30 -11.67 4.45
N ARG A 84 -13.84 -11.04 5.54
CA ARG A 84 -13.35 -9.67 5.47
C ARG A 84 -11.95 -9.54 4.85
N LYS A 85 -11.16 -10.60 4.84
CA LYS A 85 -9.93 -10.65 4.03
C LYS A 85 -10.27 -10.56 2.55
N ASP A 86 -11.34 -11.24 2.11
CA ASP A 86 -11.76 -11.18 0.72
C ASP A 86 -12.32 -9.78 0.35
N THR A 87 -13.21 -9.19 1.14
CA THR A 87 -13.82 -7.90 0.80
C THR A 87 -12.83 -6.74 0.84
N VAL A 88 -11.91 -6.70 1.82
CA VAL A 88 -10.95 -5.59 1.99
C VAL A 88 -9.64 -5.86 1.27
N ASP A 89 -8.95 -7.00 1.60
CA ASP A 89 -7.59 -7.23 1.11
C ASP A 89 -7.56 -7.54 -0.40
N ARG A 90 -8.66 -8.06 -0.97
CA ARG A 90 -8.85 -8.26 -2.41
C ARG A 90 -9.81 -7.25 -3.01
N GLY A 91 -11.08 -7.25 -2.59
CA GLY A 91 -12.15 -6.48 -3.24
C GLY A 91 -11.86 -4.98 -3.27
N ALA A 92 -11.49 -4.37 -2.14
CA ALA A 92 -11.17 -2.95 -2.10
C ALA A 92 -9.86 -2.62 -2.86
N ALA A 93 -8.91 -3.57 -2.97
CA ALA A 93 -7.70 -3.35 -3.77
C ALA A 93 -8.01 -3.30 -5.26
N VAL A 94 -8.87 -4.20 -5.75
CA VAL A 94 -9.37 -4.20 -7.13
C VAL A 94 -10.14 -2.91 -7.42
N LEU A 95 -11.11 -2.56 -6.57
CA LEU A 95 -11.91 -1.34 -6.69
C LEU A 95 -11.03 -0.08 -6.79
N PHE A 96 -9.99 0.01 -5.96
CA PHE A 96 -9.10 1.17 -5.94
C PHE A 96 -8.21 1.24 -7.19
N ALA A 97 -7.76 0.11 -7.71
CA ALA A 97 -7.03 0.04 -8.97
C ALA A 97 -7.91 0.46 -10.17
N ASP A 98 -9.16 -0.02 -10.23
CA ASP A 98 -10.13 0.36 -11.27
C ASP A 98 -10.43 1.86 -11.22
N ALA A 99 -10.59 2.43 -10.03
CA ALA A 99 -10.80 3.86 -9.85
C ALA A 99 -9.57 4.68 -10.30
N ALA A 100 -8.35 4.19 -10.05
CA ALA A 100 -7.13 4.83 -10.54
C ALA A 100 -7.06 4.84 -12.07
N ILE A 101 -7.39 3.73 -12.72
CA ILE A 101 -7.46 3.63 -14.19
C ILE A 101 -8.49 4.63 -14.74
N ARG A 102 -9.69 4.67 -14.13
CA ARG A 102 -10.79 5.54 -14.57
C ARG A 102 -10.43 7.02 -14.52
N THR A 103 -9.56 7.42 -13.61
CA THR A 103 -9.11 8.82 -13.45
C THR A 103 -7.79 9.14 -14.14
N GLY A 104 -7.14 8.14 -14.74
CA GLY A 104 -5.83 8.29 -15.37
C GLY A 104 -4.66 8.40 -14.40
N VAL A 105 -4.86 8.07 -13.12
CA VAL A 105 -3.79 8.02 -12.12
C VAL A 105 -2.95 6.76 -12.36
N ARG A 106 -1.82 6.93 -13.04
CA ARG A 106 -0.99 5.80 -13.46
C ARG A 106 -0.13 5.24 -12.33
N ARG A 107 0.52 6.10 -11.53
CA ARG A 107 1.42 5.66 -10.45
C ARG A 107 0.63 5.01 -9.32
N HIS A 108 0.76 3.69 -9.17
CA HIS A 108 -0.04 2.88 -8.24
C HIS A 108 0.83 1.97 -7.38
N LEU A 109 0.86 2.21 -6.07
CA LEU A 109 1.57 1.36 -5.13
C LEU A 109 0.60 0.47 -4.36
N VAL A 110 0.99 -0.79 -4.16
CA VAL A 110 0.20 -1.75 -3.37
C VAL A 110 1.04 -2.27 -2.20
N VAL A 111 0.52 -2.13 -0.99
CA VAL A 111 1.06 -2.82 0.18
C VAL A 111 0.44 -4.21 0.26
N SER A 112 1.20 -5.18 -0.19
CA SER A 112 0.84 -6.59 -0.16
C SER A 112 1.46 -7.31 1.06
N SER A 113 1.84 -8.54 0.94
CA SER A 113 2.45 -9.33 2.01
C SER A 113 3.44 -10.34 1.42
N MET A 114 4.54 -10.54 2.10
CA MET A 114 5.41 -11.68 1.83
C MET A 114 4.60 -12.99 1.95
N GLY A 115 4.75 -13.90 0.99
CA GLY A 115 3.98 -15.12 0.89
C GLY A 115 2.61 -14.99 0.23
N ALA A 116 2.20 -13.78 -0.24
CA ALA A 116 0.98 -13.59 -1.02
C ALA A 116 0.96 -14.50 -2.26
N ASN A 117 -0.07 -15.34 -2.36
CA ASN A 117 -0.21 -16.32 -3.45
C ASN A 117 -1.71 -16.55 -3.73
N PRO A 118 -2.21 -16.33 -4.96
CA PRO A 118 -3.63 -16.50 -5.29
C PRO A 118 -4.12 -17.95 -5.12
N LYS A 119 -3.20 -18.91 -5.14
CA LYS A 119 -3.46 -20.35 -4.95
C LYS A 119 -3.01 -20.86 -3.58
N HIS A 120 -2.83 -19.95 -2.60
CA HIS A 120 -2.43 -20.36 -1.25
C HIS A 120 -3.47 -21.32 -0.66
N GLU A 121 -3.01 -22.49 -0.25
CA GLU A 121 -3.86 -23.52 0.34
C GLU A 121 -3.95 -23.35 1.86
N GLY A 122 -5.01 -23.91 2.46
CA GLY A 122 -5.25 -23.86 3.88
C GLY A 122 -6.58 -23.19 4.22
N ASN A 123 -7.02 -23.38 5.47
CA ASN A 123 -8.34 -22.95 5.96
C ASN A 123 -8.25 -21.94 7.11
N GLU A 124 -7.05 -21.61 7.55
CA GLU A 124 -6.84 -20.61 8.58
C GLU A 124 -7.13 -19.18 8.04
N VAL A 125 -7.44 -18.27 8.94
CA VAL A 125 -7.66 -16.86 8.56
C VAL A 125 -6.44 -16.25 7.89
N PHE A 126 -5.23 -16.66 8.30
CA PHE A 126 -4.00 -16.20 7.68
C PHE A 126 -3.81 -16.74 6.25
N ASP A 127 -4.25 -17.99 5.98
CA ASP A 127 -4.25 -18.54 4.62
C ASP A 127 -5.20 -17.78 3.71
N ALA A 128 -6.40 -17.44 4.21
CA ALA A 128 -7.35 -16.58 3.51
C ALA A 128 -6.77 -15.20 3.21
N TYR A 129 -6.00 -14.62 4.15
CA TYR A 129 -5.30 -13.36 3.96
C TYR A 129 -4.25 -13.45 2.84
N LEU A 130 -3.37 -14.46 2.86
CA LEU A 130 -2.33 -14.63 1.83
C LEU A 130 -2.94 -14.88 0.45
N ARG A 131 -4.05 -15.61 0.40
CA ARG A 131 -4.81 -15.84 -0.84
C ARG A 131 -5.43 -14.56 -1.37
N ALA A 132 -6.09 -13.77 -0.51
CA ALA A 132 -6.69 -12.49 -0.90
C ALA A 132 -5.66 -11.49 -1.41
N LYS A 133 -4.52 -11.34 -0.70
CA LYS A 133 -3.40 -10.50 -1.17
C LYS A 133 -2.83 -11.00 -2.49
N GLY A 134 -2.64 -12.31 -2.65
CA GLY A 134 -2.15 -12.89 -3.91
C GLY A 134 -3.11 -12.68 -5.08
N GLN A 135 -4.41 -12.74 -4.85
CA GLN A 135 -5.43 -12.47 -5.88
C GLN A 135 -5.46 -10.98 -6.25
N ALA A 136 -5.31 -10.06 -5.29
CA ALA A 136 -5.16 -8.64 -5.56
C ALA A 136 -3.90 -8.34 -6.37
N ASP A 137 -2.76 -8.93 -5.98
CA ASP A 137 -1.50 -8.81 -6.73
C ASP A 137 -1.67 -9.32 -8.18
N ALA A 138 -2.29 -10.50 -8.35
CA ALA A 138 -2.53 -11.09 -9.68
C ALA A 138 -3.44 -10.22 -10.55
N TYR A 139 -4.41 -9.53 -9.97
CA TYR A 139 -5.24 -8.56 -10.69
C TYR A 139 -4.40 -7.38 -11.18
N VAL A 140 -3.62 -6.78 -10.30
CA VAL A 140 -2.79 -5.60 -10.61
C VAL A 140 -1.73 -5.93 -11.69
N TYR A 141 -1.17 -7.15 -11.71
CA TYR A 141 -0.23 -7.59 -12.76
C TYR A 141 -0.79 -7.50 -14.18
N GLY A 142 -2.10 -7.66 -14.35
CA GLY A 142 -2.76 -7.58 -15.65
C GLY A 142 -3.13 -6.16 -16.11
N LEU A 143 -2.76 -5.12 -15.35
CA LEU A 143 -3.21 -3.75 -15.61
C LEU A 143 -2.12 -2.89 -16.26
N ASP A 144 -2.00 -2.97 -17.60
CA ASP A 144 -1.04 -2.17 -18.39
C ASP A 144 -1.28 -0.65 -18.31
N ALA A 145 -2.49 -0.25 -17.88
CA ALA A 145 -2.84 1.16 -17.67
C ALA A 145 -2.18 1.78 -16.43
N LEU A 146 -1.61 0.97 -15.54
CA LEU A 146 -0.98 1.42 -14.30
C LEU A 146 0.54 1.23 -14.33
N ASP A 147 1.26 2.23 -13.82
CA ASP A 147 2.67 2.14 -13.47
C ASP A 147 2.76 1.62 -12.03
N TRP A 148 2.39 0.36 -11.85
CA TRP A 148 2.24 -0.25 -10.53
C TRP A 148 3.57 -0.70 -9.94
N THR A 149 3.66 -0.68 -8.60
CA THR A 149 4.71 -1.38 -7.83
C THR A 149 4.05 -2.08 -6.65
N ILE A 150 4.34 -3.36 -6.46
CA ILE A 150 3.83 -4.15 -5.33
C ILE A 150 4.93 -4.33 -4.31
N LEU A 151 4.71 -3.84 -3.10
CA LEU A 151 5.61 -4.02 -1.98
C LEU A 151 5.09 -5.11 -1.05
N ARG A 152 5.88 -6.14 -0.81
CA ARG A 152 5.60 -7.29 0.06
C ARG A 152 6.47 -7.25 1.31
N PRO A 153 6.04 -6.59 2.37
CA PRO A 153 6.78 -6.57 3.64
C PRO A 153 6.85 -7.95 4.30
N GLY A 154 7.94 -8.20 5.01
CA GLY A 154 8.04 -9.29 5.97
C GLY A 154 7.20 -9.06 7.23
N MET A 155 7.57 -9.66 8.35
CA MET A 155 6.85 -9.54 9.61
C MET A 155 6.90 -8.09 10.13
N LEU A 156 5.75 -7.43 10.17
CA LEU A 156 5.64 -6.03 10.60
C LEU A 156 5.83 -5.90 12.11
N THR A 157 6.71 -4.97 12.53
CA THR A 157 6.91 -4.61 13.94
C THR A 157 6.56 -3.14 14.20
N ASP A 158 6.38 -2.79 15.49
CA ASP A 158 6.16 -1.41 15.94
C ASP A 158 7.44 -0.76 16.51
N ASP A 159 8.58 -1.39 16.29
CA ASP A 159 9.87 -0.82 16.64
C ASP A 159 10.13 0.49 15.90
N ALA A 160 11.06 1.28 16.43
CA ALA A 160 11.54 2.47 15.74
C ALA A 160 12.14 2.11 14.38
N GLY A 161 11.85 2.92 13.35
CA GLY A 161 12.48 2.76 12.06
C GLY A 161 14.00 3.01 12.12
N THR A 162 14.74 2.24 11.36
CA THR A 162 16.19 2.35 11.25
C THR A 162 16.64 3.09 10.01
N GLY A 163 15.76 3.21 9.01
CA GLY A 163 16.09 3.71 7.68
C GLY A 163 16.95 2.74 6.86
N LEU A 164 17.17 1.52 7.37
CA LEU A 164 18.01 0.50 6.75
C LEU A 164 17.19 -0.75 6.40
N VAL A 165 17.22 -1.14 5.13
CA VAL A 165 16.41 -2.24 4.61
C VAL A 165 17.21 -3.19 3.72
N ARG A 166 16.67 -4.37 3.49
CA ARG A 166 16.97 -5.22 2.35
C ARG A 166 15.71 -5.24 1.47
N LEU A 167 15.84 -4.76 0.24
CA LEU A 167 14.77 -4.60 -0.75
C LEU A 167 15.20 -5.32 -2.04
N GLU A 168 14.52 -6.39 -2.39
CA GLU A 168 14.87 -7.26 -3.53
C GLU A 168 13.58 -7.91 -4.09
N ALA A 169 13.68 -8.58 -5.25
CA ALA A 169 12.58 -9.41 -5.76
C ALA A 169 12.24 -10.56 -4.79
N SER A 170 13.24 -11.07 -4.05
CA SER A 170 13.05 -12.04 -2.96
C SER A 170 14.14 -11.86 -1.91
N THR A 171 13.74 -11.56 -0.67
CA THR A 171 14.67 -11.29 0.44
C THR A 171 14.85 -12.47 1.40
N GLY A 172 13.92 -13.44 1.37
CA GLY A 172 13.73 -14.37 2.46
C GLY A 172 12.97 -13.74 3.64
N ARG A 173 12.65 -14.54 4.66
CA ARG A 173 11.85 -14.10 5.80
C ARG A 173 12.62 -13.21 6.76
N GLY A 174 11.98 -12.20 7.31
CA GLY A 174 12.54 -11.30 8.31
C GLY A 174 11.53 -10.29 8.84
N PRO A 175 11.81 -9.62 9.97
CA PRO A 175 10.99 -8.54 10.49
C PRO A 175 11.30 -7.24 9.75
N ILE A 176 10.36 -6.28 9.85
CA ILE A 176 10.55 -4.89 9.41
C ILE A 176 9.67 -3.93 10.21
N PRO A 177 10.20 -2.82 10.72
CA PRO A 177 9.40 -1.75 11.29
C PRO A 177 8.43 -1.14 10.26
N ARG A 178 7.20 -0.88 10.68
CA ARG A 178 6.22 -0.17 9.84
C ARG A 178 6.71 1.20 9.38
N ALA A 179 7.57 1.85 10.16
CA ALA A 179 8.21 3.10 9.79
C ALA A 179 9.13 2.96 8.57
N ASP A 180 9.90 1.87 8.51
CA ASP A 180 10.79 1.61 7.35
C ASP A 180 9.97 1.21 6.11
N VAL A 181 8.85 0.48 6.26
CA VAL A 181 7.93 0.23 5.15
C VAL A 181 7.36 1.54 4.58
N ALA A 182 6.94 2.46 5.45
CA ALA A 182 6.46 3.78 5.02
C ALA A 182 7.56 4.60 4.31
N ALA A 183 8.80 4.53 4.79
CA ALA A 183 9.94 5.19 4.15
C ALA A 183 10.22 4.61 2.75
N VAL A 184 10.15 3.28 2.59
CA VAL A 184 10.29 2.63 1.28
C VAL A 184 9.17 3.06 0.33
N LEU A 185 7.91 3.09 0.77
CA LEU A 185 6.78 3.54 -0.05
C LEU A 185 6.96 5.00 -0.52
N ALA A 186 7.45 5.89 0.35
CA ALA A 186 7.72 7.28 -0.01
C ALA A 186 8.80 7.38 -1.09
N GLU A 187 9.90 6.61 -1.00
CA GLU A 187 10.93 6.58 -2.05
C GLU A 187 10.44 5.93 -3.36
N LEU A 188 9.61 4.89 -3.27
CA LEU A 188 9.02 4.24 -4.44
C LEU A 188 8.11 5.20 -5.23
N LEU A 189 7.34 6.07 -4.55
CA LEU A 189 6.54 7.12 -5.21
C LEU A 189 7.41 8.05 -6.04
N ASP A 190 8.59 8.42 -5.53
CA ASP A 190 9.54 9.31 -6.18
C ASP A 190 10.42 8.61 -7.23
N THR A 191 10.27 7.29 -7.41
CA THR A 191 11.12 6.48 -8.31
C THR A 191 10.25 5.73 -9.34
N PRO A 192 9.78 6.40 -10.43
CA PRO A 192 8.92 5.78 -11.46
C PRO A 192 9.54 4.55 -12.12
N ALA A 193 10.87 4.45 -12.19
CA ALA A 193 11.57 3.31 -12.75
C ALA A 193 11.32 1.97 -12.01
N THR A 194 10.64 2.01 -10.87
CA THR A 194 10.18 0.80 -10.15
C THR A 194 8.82 0.29 -10.63
N ALA A 195 8.24 0.90 -11.67
CA ALA A 195 7.00 0.42 -12.28
C ALA A 195 7.16 -1.01 -12.82
N GLY A 196 6.16 -1.85 -12.60
CA GLY A 196 6.16 -3.26 -12.98
C GLY A 196 6.94 -4.18 -12.02
N LEU A 197 7.45 -3.67 -10.90
CA LEU A 197 8.22 -4.48 -9.96
C LEU A 197 7.36 -4.98 -8.80
N THR A 198 7.59 -6.24 -8.40
CA THR A 198 7.18 -6.79 -7.13
C THR A 198 8.41 -6.97 -6.27
N LEU A 199 8.40 -6.36 -5.10
CA LEU A 199 9.57 -6.25 -4.22
C LEU A 199 9.21 -6.76 -2.81
N GLU A 200 10.03 -7.63 -2.28
CA GLU A 200 10.03 -7.99 -0.85
C GLU A 200 10.91 -7.03 -0.06
N VAL A 201 10.52 -6.72 1.18
CA VAL A 201 11.28 -5.85 2.06
C VAL A 201 11.33 -6.38 3.48
N ILE A 202 12.53 -6.43 4.04
CA ILE A 202 12.82 -6.73 5.45
C ILE A 202 13.84 -5.74 6.00
N SER A 203 14.06 -5.72 7.32
CA SER A 203 15.19 -5.00 7.91
C SER A 203 16.51 -5.46 7.31
N GLY A 204 17.44 -4.54 7.12
CA GLY A 204 18.70 -4.82 6.46
C GLY A 204 19.80 -3.83 6.85
N SER A 205 20.75 -3.63 5.95
CA SER A 205 21.89 -2.74 6.15
C SER A 205 22.03 -1.65 5.10
N THR A 206 21.12 -1.60 4.11
CA THR A 206 21.18 -0.63 3.02
C THR A 206 20.21 0.52 3.30
N PRO A 207 20.67 1.79 3.22
CA PRO A 207 19.77 2.94 3.35
C PRO A 207 18.62 2.87 2.34
N VAL A 208 17.39 3.20 2.77
CA VAL A 208 16.16 3.05 1.97
C VAL A 208 16.30 3.66 0.58
N GLY A 209 16.77 4.91 0.45
CA GLY A 209 16.91 5.56 -0.86
C GLY A 209 17.94 4.88 -1.77
N VAL A 210 18.99 4.26 -1.20
CA VAL A 210 19.96 3.47 -1.96
C VAL A 210 19.35 2.15 -2.42
N ALA A 211 18.62 1.47 -1.53
CA ALA A 211 17.97 0.21 -1.86
C ALA A 211 16.95 0.36 -2.99
N VAL A 212 16.10 1.42 -2.94
CA VAL A 212 15.11 1.70 -3.99
C VAL A 212 15.78 2.03 -5.33
N LYS A 213 16.83 2.85 -5.34
CA LYS A 213 17.60 3.14 -6.57
C LYS A 213 18.26 1.90 -7.18
N SER A 214 18.75 0.99 -6.34
CA SER A 214 19.40 -0.24 -6.81
C SER A 214 18.42 -1.15 -7.56
N VAL A 215 17.18 -1.31 -7.09
CA VAL A 215 16.18 -2.15 -7.78
C VAL A 215 15.58 -1.47 -9.02
N ALA A 216 15.62 -0.14 -9.10
CA ALA A 216 15.15 0.63 -10.26
C ALA A 216 16.14 0.62 -11.42
N GLY A 217 17.40 0.30 -11.20
CA GLY A 217 18.47 0.28 -12.22
C GLY A 217 18.77 -1.10 -12.83
N ASN A 218 18.07 -2.13 -12.37
CA ASN A 218 18.17 -3.50 -12.88
C ASN A 218 16.99 -3.78 -13.81
#